data_ff26ae0f8bd19f1bf975b0b46d24859c
#
_entry.id   ff26ae0f8bd19f1bf975b0b46d24859c
#
_cell.length_a   1.000
_cell.length_b   1.000
_cell.length_c   1.000
_cell.angle_alpha   90.00
_cell.angle_beta   90.00
_cell.angle_gamma   90.00
#
_symmetry.space_group_name_H-M   'P 1'
#
loop_
_entity.id
_entity.type
_entity.pdbx_description
1 polymer ?
#
loop_
_entity_poly.entity_id
_entity_poly.type
_entity_poly.pdbx_seq_one_letter_code
_entity_poly.pdbx_strand_id
1 'polypeptide(L)'
;MIFSYAIVVSMANEEDDFEAFVAVLREALDRIGSGTVYFVVDGVSKDATRRLCEELSAADERFVTVWAPENRNVVDAYLRGYREAYAGGYEYIIEMDGGLSHDPRALPMFLRVLNEGNECAFGSRFM
;
A
#
# COMPACT_ATOMS: atom_id res chain seq x y z
N MET A 1 -7.81 14.75 14.46
CA MET A 1 -8.18 15.17 13.10
C MET A 1 -8.43 13.94 12.24
N ILE A 2 -9.50 13.98 11.47
CA ILE A 2 -9.83 12.91 10.54
C ILE A 2 -9.42 13.35 9.14
N PHE A 3 -8.62 12.53 8.47
CA PHE A 3 -8.25 12.78 7.08
C PHE A 3 -8.25 11.45 6.32
N SER A 4 -8.45 11.54 5.02
CA SER A 4 -8.49 10.37 4.16
C SER A 4 -7.11 10.09 3.60
N TYR A 5 -6.76 8.82 3.51
CA TYR A 5 -5.50 8.41 2.94
C TYR A 5 -5.64 7.10 2.18
N ALA A 6 -4.80 6.94 1.17
CA ALA A 6 -4.66 5.70 0.45
C ALA A 6 -3.20 5.25 0.53
N ILE A 7 -3.01 3.96 0.60
CA ILE A 7 -1.68 3.36 0.58
C ILE A 7 -1.56 2.56 -0.71
N VAL A 8 -0.58 2.90 -1.53
CA VAL A 8 -0.29 2.21 -2.78
C VAL A 8 0.86 1.25 -2.53
N VAL A 9 0.62 -0.03 -2.68
CA VAL A 9 1.60 -1.08 -2.42
C VAL A 9 1.90 -1.82 -3.72
N SER A 10 3.16 -1.81 -4.12
CA SER A 10 3.63 -2.60 -5.26
C SER A 10 3.81 -4.04 -4.81
N MET A 11 3.16 -4.97 -5.49
CA MET A 11 3.17 -6.39 -5.15
C MET A 11 3.62 -7.22 -6.36
N ALA A 12 4.75 -7.88 -6.23
CA ALA A 12 5.23 -8.80 -7.26
C ALA A 12 6.09 -9.86 -6.60
N ASN A 13 5.70 -11.14 -6.75
CA ASN A 13 6.43 -12.27 -6.18
C ASN A 13 6.63 -12.14 -4.65
N GLU A 14 5.56 -11.77 -3.95
CA GLU A 14 5.57 -11.55 -2.49
C GLU A 14 4.88 -12.68 -1.72
N GLU A 15 4.69 -13.83 -2.33
CA GLU A 15 3.96 -14.96 -1.75
C GLU A 15 4.49 -15.37 -0.37
N ASP A 16 5.80 -15.45 -0.23
CA ASP A 16 6.42 -15.98 1.00
C ASP A 16 6.24 -15.05 2.20
N ASP A 17 6.22 -13.75 1.96
CA ASP A 17 6.13 -12.75 3.04
C ASP A 17 4.73 -12.16 3.20
N PHE A 18 3.78 -12.62 2.39
CA PHE A 18 2.47 -11.99 2.30
C PHE A 18 1.75 -11.94 3.65
N GLU A 19 1.66 -13.07 4.34
CA GLU A 19 0.92 -13.14 5.61
C GLU A 19 1.56 -12.25 6.67
N ALA A 20 2.89 -12.28 6.77
CA ALA A 20 3.62 -11.46 7.75
C ALA A 20 3.44 -9.97 7.45
N PHE A 21 3.54 -9.59 6.19
CA PHE A 21 3.36 -8.19 5.76
C PHE A 21 1.95 -7.71 6.06
N VAL A 22 0.95 -8.50 5.70
CA VAL A 22 -0.47 -8.13 5.91
C VAL A 22 -0.79 -8.02 7.40
N ALA A 23 -0.24 -8.90 8.24
CA ALA A 23 -0.47 -8.83 9.68
C ALA A 23 0.02 -7.51 10.26
N VAL A 24 1.24 -7.09 9.88
CA VAL A 24 1.81 -5.82 10.35
C VAL A 24 1.04 -4.63 9.79
N LEU A 25 0.66 -4.71 8.51
CA LEU A 25 -0.10 -3.64 7.85
C LEU A 25 -1.48 -3.47 8.50
N ARG A 26 -2.18 -4.56 8.76
CA ARG A 26 -3.50 -4.50 9.42
C ARG A 26 -3.41 -3.90 10.81
N GLU A 27 -2.39 -4.26 11.57
CA GLU A 27 -2.19 -3.70 12.89
C GLU A 27 -2.00 -2.19 12.82
N ALA A 28 -1.21 -1.72 11.85
CA ALA A 28 -1.00 -0.29 11.66
C ALA A 28 -2.31 0.41 11.25
N LEU A 29 -3.07 -0.18 10.33
CA LEU A 29 -4.35 0.37 9.90
C LEU A 29 -5.35 0.47 11.04
N ASP A 30 -5.40 -0.54 11.90
CA ASP A 30 -6.30 -0.54 13.05
C ASP A 30 -5.99 0.60 14.03
N ARG A 31 -4.74 1.01 14.10
CA ARG A 31 -4.32 2.12 14.98
C ARG A 31 -4.64 3.49 14.41
N ILE A 32 -4.51 3.64 13.08
CA ILE A 32 -4.62 4.96 12.46
C ILE A 32 -6.01 5.23 11.88
N GLY A 33 -6.88 4.26 11.93
CA GLY A 33 -8.26 4.42 11.47
C GLY A 33 -8.45 4.12 10.00
N SER A 34 -9.49 4.68 9.41
CA SER A 34 -9.91 4.32 8.07
C SER A 34 -8.95 4.79 6.98
N GLY A 35 -8.66 3.89 6.07
CA GLY A 35 -7.85 4.14 4.89
C GLY A 35 -8.08 3.03 3.89
N THR A 36 -7.58 3.20 2.68
CA THR A 36 -7.70 2.20 1.63
C THR A 36 -6.31 1.80 1.15
N VAL A 37 -6.11 0.51 0.98
CA VAL A 37 -4.85 -0.05 0.47
C VAL A 37 -5.09 -0.57 -0.94
N TYR A 38 -4.32 -0.07 -1.89
CA TYR A 38 -4.34 -0.55 -3.26
C TYR A 38 -3.12 -1.45 -3.48
N PHE A 39 -3.36 -2.74 -3.59
CA PHE A 39 -2.33 -3.69 -4.00
C PHE A 39 -2.25 -3.69 -5.53
N VAL A 40 -1.17 -3.19 -6.07
CA VAL A 40 -0.96 -3.19 -7.52
C VAL A 40 -0.08 -4.38 -7.86
N VAL A 41 -0.67 -5.35 -8.55
CA VAL A 41 0.02 -6.58 -8.95
C VAL A 41 0.31 -6.49 -10.44
N ASP A 42 1.60 -6.52 -10.80
CA ASP A 42 1.99 -6.38 -12.20
C ASP A 42 2.21 -7.72 -12.90
N GLY A 43 2.46 -7.66 -14.20
CA GLY A 43 2.57 -8.85 -15.03
C GLY A 43 3.84 -9.66 -14.80
N VAL A 44 4.81 -9.15 -14.03
CA VAL A 44 6.03 -9.91 -13.71
C VAL A 44 5.83 -10.84 -12.52
N SER A 45 4.72 -10.70 -11.79
CA SER A 45 4.42 -11.59 -10.67
C SER A 45 4.05 -12.97 -11.20
N LYS A 46 4.79 -14.00 -10.77
CA LYS A 46 4.64 -15.38 -11.27
C LYS A 46 4.16 -16.36 -10.22
N ASP A 47 4.03 -15.93 -8.98
CA ASP A 47 3.62 -16.78 -7.86
C ASP A 47 2.15 -16.55 -7.48
N ALA A 48 1.76 -16.93 -6.28
CA ALA A 48 0.39 -16.80 -5.80
C ALA A 48 0.03 -15.40 -5.28
N THR A 49 0.90 -14.40 -5.43
CA THR A 49 0.68 -13.05 -4.89
C THR A 49 -0.67 -12.47 -5.33
N ARG A 50 -1.00 -12.55 -6.61
CA ARG A 50 -2.26 -12.05 -7.13
C ARG A 50 -3.46 -12.69 -6.43
N ARG A 51 -3.44 -14.00 -6.32
CA ARG A 51 -4.53 -14.75 -5.69
C ARG A 51 -4.69 -14.36 -4.23
N LEU A 52 -3.57 -14.24 -3.52
CA LEU A 52 -3.57 -13.87 -2.10
C LEU A 52 -4.15 -12.45 -1.91
N CYS A 53 -3.78 -11.51 -2.78
CA CYS A 53 -4.32 -10.15 -2.74
C CYS A 53 -5.83 -10.16 -3.01
N GLU A 54 -6.27 -10.92 -4.00
CA GLU A 54 -7.70 -10.99 -4.35
C GLU A 54 -8.52 -11.63 -3.23
N GLU A 55 -8.00 -12.66 -2.57
CA GLU A 55 -8.65 -13.28 -1.44
C GLU A 55 -8.80 -12.31 -0.26
N LEU A 56 -7.74 -11.55 0.02
CA LEU A 56 -7.78 -10.54 1.08
C LEU A 56 -8.78 -9.42 0.75
N SER A 57 -8.80 -8.97 -0.50
CA SER A 57 -9.74 -7.93 -0.94
C SER A 57 -11.18 -8.36 -0.79
N ALA A 58 -11.46 -9.63 -1.00
CA ALA A 58 -12.80 -10.17 -0.83
C ALA A 58 -13.21 -10.26 0.65
N ALA A 59 -12.26 -10.42 1.54
CA ALA A 59 -12.51 -10.59 2.97
C ALA A 59 -12.46 -9.27 3.76
N ASP A 60 -11.74 -8.27 3.27
CA ASP A 60 -11.55 -6.99 3.96
C ASP A 60 -11.66 -5.85 2.95
N GLU A 61 -12.72 -5.07 3.07
CA GLU A 61 -13.03 -3.99 2.12
C GLU A 61 -12.01 -2.85 2.10
N ARG A 62 -11.11 -2.79 3.09
CA ARG A 62 -10.03 -1.80 3.10
C ARG A 62 -8.97 -2.06 2.03
N PHE A 63 -8.95 -3.28 1.48
CA PHE A 63 -7.96 -3.71 0.50
C PHE A 63 -8.60 -3.84 -0.88
N VAL A 64 -7.95 -3.23 -1.86
CA VAL A 64 -8.37 -3.29 -3.26
C VAL A 64 -7.22 -3.86 -4.07
N THR A 65 -7.49 -4.89 -4.86
CA THR A 65 -6.48 -5.48 -5.74
C THR A 65 -6.61 -4.89 -7.14
N VAL A 66 -5.51 -4.32 -7.63
CA VAL A 66 -5.42 -3.78 -8.98
C VAL A 66 -4.53 -4.71 -9.78
N TRP A 67 -5.14 -5.49 -10.67
CA TRP A 67 -4.40 -6.36 -11.57
C TRP A 67 -3.99 -5.55 -12.80
N ALA A 68 -2.70 -5.39 -12.98
CA ALA A 68 -2.13 -4.57 -14.04
C ALA A 68 -1.10 -5.38 -14.84
N PRO A 69 -1.57 -6.32 -15.68
CA PRO A 69 -0.65 -7.21 -16.43
C PRO A 69 0.24 -6.47 -17.41
N GLU A 70 -0.12 -5.26 -17.80
CA GLU A 70 0.68 -4.41 -18.70
C GLU A 70 1.88 -3.77 -18.00
N ASN A 71 1.87 -3.71 -16.67
CA ASN A 71 2.97 -3.13 -15.91
C ASN A 71 4.19 -4.05 -15.94
N ARG A 72 5.36 -3.48 -16.08
CA ARG A 72 6.61 -4.23 -16.25
C ARG A 72 7.62 -4.01 -15.13
N ASN A 73 7.37 -3.04 -14.26
CA ASN A 73 8.31 -2.70 -13.19
C ASN A 73 7.59 -1.92 -12.08
N VAL A 74 8.34 -1.64 -11.01
CA VAL A 74 7.81 -0.96 -9.83
C VAL A 74 7.32 0.46 -10.14
N VAL A 75 7.95 1.14 -11.07
CA VAL A 75 7.53 2.51 -11.44
C VAL A 75 6.14 2.49 -12.06
N ASP A 76 5.90 1.54 -12.99
CA ASP A 76 4.57 1.38 -13.59
C ASP A 76 3.53 1.07 -12.52
N ALA A 77 3.88 0.23 -11.55
CA ALA A 77 2.97 -0.13 -10.46
C ALA A 77 2.59 1.09 -9.63
N TYR A 78 3.54 1.92 -9.26
CA TYR A 78 3.25 3.12 -8.48
C TYR A 78 2.42 4.12 -9.28
N LEU A 79 2.73 4.31 -10.56
CA LEU A 79 1.93 5.21 -11.41
C LEU A 79 0.48 4.73 -11.52
N ARG A 80 0.26 3.43 -11.68
CA ARG A 80 -1.08 2.88 -11.72
C ARG A 80 -1.79 3.08 -10.38
N GLY A 81 -1.09 2.82 -9.28
CA GLY A 81 -1.63 3.01 -7.94
C GLY A 81 -2.02 4.45 -7.66
N TYR A 82 -1.18 5.40 -8.07
CA TYR A 82 -1.49 6.83 -7.93
C TYR A 82 -2.75 7.20 -8.70
N ARG A 83 -2.94 6.68 -9.90
CA ARG A 83 -4.16 6.94 -10.69
C ARG A 83 -5.40 6.44 -9.96
N GLU A 84 -5.33 5.23 -9.42
CA GLU A 84 -6.45 4.64 -8.69
C GLU A 84 -6.76 5.45 -7.42
N ALA A 85 -5.74 5.80 -6.65
CA ALA A 85 -5.90 6.55 -5.42
C ALA A 85 -6.39 7.98 -5.69
N TYR A 86 -5.83 8.62 -6.70
CA TYR A 86 -6.27 9.97 -7.08
C TYR A 86 -7.75 9.99 -7.49
N ALA A 87 -8.17 8.99 -8.25
CA ALA A 87 -9.56 8.87 -8.64
C ALA A 87 -10.48 8.66 -7.44
N GLY A 88 -9.97 8.09 -6.35
CA GLY A 88 -10.71 7.91 -5.11
C GLY A 88 -10.87 9.17 -4.25
N GLY A 89 -10.15 10.24 -4.57
CA GLY A 89 -10.29 11.52 -3.88
C GLY A 89 -9.65 11.63 -2.51
N TYR A 90 -8.57 10.88 -2.26
CA TYR A 90 -7.89 10.91 -0.96
C TYR A 90 -7.02 12.14 -0.79
N GLU A 91 -6.94 12.64 0.45
CA GLU A 91 -6.08 13.77 0.80
C GLU A 91 -4.61 13.42 0.71
N TYR A 92 -4.25 12.21 1.13
CA TYR A 92 -2.86 11.76 1.17
C TYR A 92 -2.72 10.42 0.47
N ILE A 93 -1.60 10.26 -0.23
CA ILE A 93 -1.25 9.01 -0.88
C ILE A 93 0.13 8.62 -0.37
N ILE A 94 0.22 7.40 0.16
CA ILE A 94 1.47 6.85 0.68
C ILE A 94 1.86 5.68 -0.21
N GLU A 95 3.12 5.61 -0.62
CA GLU A 95 3.61 4.47 -1.38
C GLU A 95 4.57 3.63 -0.55
N MET A 96 4.50 2.32 -0.73
CA MET A 96 5.44 1.40 -0.13
C MET A 96 5.53 0.12 -0.96
N ASP A 97 6.64 -0.57 -0.85
CA ASP A 97 6.77 -1.88 -1.48
C ASP A 97 6.12 -2.96 -0.62
N GLY A 98 5.63 -3.99 -1.26
CA GLY A 98 5.17 -5.19 -0.57
C GLY A 98 6.34 -5.91 0.08
N GLY A 99 6.03 -6.90 0.91
CA GLY A 99 7.02 -7.58 1.71
C GLY A 99 7.38 -6.75 2.93
N LEU A 100 8.53 -6.98 3.51
CA LEU A 100 8.92 -6.34 4.77
C LEU A 100 10.12 -5.40 4.63
N SER A 101 10.51 -5.06 3.41
CA SER A 101 11.58 -4.09 3.18
C SER A 101 11.16 -2.67 3.59
N HIS A 102 9.89 -2.34 3.45
CA HIS A 102 9.30 -1.13 4.00
C HIS A 102 8.39 -1.54 5.16
N ASP A 103 8.58 -0.92 6.31
CA ASP A 103 7.89 -1.33 7.54
C ASP A 103 6.56 -0.58 7.71
N PRO A 104 5.42 -1.27 7.62
CA PRO A 104 4.11 -0.62 7.81
C PRO A 104 3.93 0.02 9.19
N ARG A 105 4.74 -0.37 10.18
CA ARG A 105 4.68 0.25 11.51
C ARG A 105 5.07 1.73 11.51
N ALA A 106 5.71 2.19 10.43
CA ALA A 106 6.05 3.60 10.27
C ALA A 106 4.85 4.46 9.82
N LEU A 107 3.75 3.86 9.37
CA LEU A 107 2.59 4.60 8.86
C LEU A 107 2.05 5.65 9.83
N PRO A 108 1.86 5.36 11.12
CA PRO A 108 1.36 6.39 12.04
C PRO A 108 2.25 7.63 12.09
N MET A 109 3.56 7.44 12.00
CA MET A 109 4.51 8.56 12.01
C MET A 109 4.39 9.40 10.74
N PHE A 110 4.27 8.75 9.57
CA PHE A 110 4.07 9.48 8.31
C PHE A 110 2.82 10.34 8.35
N LEU A 111 1.72 9.77 8.81
CA LEU A 111 0.46 10.49 8.89
C LEU A 111 0.53 11.64 9.88
N ARG A 112 1.23 11.46 11.01
CA ARG A 112 1.43 12.53 11.98
C ARG A 112 2.22 13.68 11.37
N VAL A 113 3.32 13.38 10.66
CA VAL A 113 4.15 14.40 10.01
C VAL A 113 3.33 15.18 8.96
N LEU A 114 2.54 14.48 8.16
CA LEU A 114 1.66 15.13 7.19
C LEU A 114 0.60 15.99 7.87
N ASN A 115 0.05 15.52 8.97
CA ASN A 115 -0.96 16.25 9.73
C ASN A 115 -0.41 17.51 10.40
N GLU A 116 0.91 17.61 10.58
CA GLU A 116 1.57 18.79 11.12
C GLU A 116 1.75 19.91 10.08
N GLY A 117 1.24 19.73 8.87
CA GLY A 117 1.24 20.74 7.82
C GLY A 117 2.31 20.55 6.76
N ASN A 118 2.98 19.41 6.75
CA ASN A 118 3.94 19.09 5.70
C ASN A 118 3.21 18.58 4.45
N GLU A 119 3.66 18.99 3.28
CA GLU A 119 3.06 18.54 2.02
C GLU A 119 3.57 17.16 1.61
N CYS A 120 4.81 16.82 1.98
CA CYS A 120 5.45 15.54 1.68
C CYS A 120 6.24 15.04 2.87
N ALA A 121 6.36 13.72 2.98
CA ALA A 121 7.20 13.06 3.97
C ALA A 121 7.88 11.87 3.33
N PHE A 122 9.19 11.73 3.56
CA PHE A 122 9.98 10.63 3.05
C PHE A 122 10.62 9.87 4.20
N GLY A 123 10.52 8.54 4.14
CA GLY A 123 11.22 7.69 5.09
C GLY A 123 12.68 7.54 4.69
N SER A 124 13.56 7.47 5.68
CA SER A 124 14.98 7.22 5.46
C SER A 124 15.48 6.14 6.40
N ARG A 125 16.16 5.15 5.84
CA ARG A 125 16.79 4.10 6.66
C ARG A 125 18.10 4.55 7.29
N PHE A 126 18.55 5.75 6.98
CA PHE A 126 19.81 6.31 7.49
C PHE A 126 19.60 7.28 8.65
N MET A 127 18.39 7.39 9.14
CA MET A 127 18.08 8.28 10.26
C MET A 127 17.81 7.51 11.53
#